data_709fcb8b1b1667f9e81f1960f6633487
#
_entry.id   709fcb8b1b1667f9e81f1960f6633487
#
_cell.length_a   1.000
_cell.length_b   1.000
_cell.length_c   1.000
_cell.angle_alpha   90.00
_cell.angle_beta   90.00
_cell.angle_gamma   90.00
#
_symmetry.space_group_name_H-M   'P 1'
#
loop_
_entity.id
_entity.type
_entity.pdbx_description
1 polymer ?
#
loop_
_entity_poly.entity_id
_entity_poly.type
_entity_poly.pdbx_seq_one_letter_code
_entity_poly.pdbx_strand_id
1 'polypeptide(L)'
;ACDHGKLLATDTDLIPQVYSLSTNIEVITTIGNDICFEDIFVHQLKFLASKKDTLVTISSSGDSENIVRAAEWAKNNNLSVISLTGFDGGRSANLASVNLHVSADNYGLIEDAHQSLMHLMGQYLRQKSMSKETIKLRKF
;
A
#
# COMPACT_ATOMS: atom_id res chain seq x y z
N ALA A 1 -10.77 -1.37 2.36
CA ALA A 1 -10.05 -2.65 2.50
C ALA A 1 -10.99 -3.80 2.88
N CYS A 2 -11.87 -3.62 3.87
CA CYS A 2 -12.77 -4.69 4.33
C CYS A 2 -13.73 -5.18 3.25
N ASP A 3 -14.37 -4.28 2.49
CA ASP A 3 -15.36 -4.65 1.47
C ASP A 3 -14.72 -5.37 0.29
N HIS A 4 -13.57 -4.89 -0.18
CA HIS A 4 -12.84 -5.57 -1.25
C HIS A 4 -12.32 -6.95 -0.82
N GLY A 5 -11.85 -7.09 0.42
CA GLY A 5 -11.43 -8.37 0.97
C GLY A 5 -12.58 -9.38 1.04
N LYS A 6 -13.75 -8.95 1.52
CA LYS A 6 -14.96 -9.77 1.55
C LYS A 6 -15.41 -10.22 0.16
N LEU A 7 -15.45 -9.29 -0.78
CA LEU A 7 -15.84 -9.59 -2.17
C LEU A 7 -14.83 -10.51 -2.86
N LEU A 8 -13.54 -10.35 -2.57
CA LEU A 8 -12.50 -11.24 -3.07
C LEU A 8 -12.70 -12.67 -2.57
N ALA A 9 -12.92 -12.85 -1.27
CA ALA A 9 -13.17 -14.16 -0.67
C ALA A 9 -14.50 -14.80 -1.11
N THR A 10 -15.51 -13.97 -1.48
CA THR A 10 -16.82 -14.48 -1.95
C THR A 10 -16.78 -14.95 -3.41
N ASP A 11 -16.04 -14.26 -4.25
CA ASP A 11 -16.03 -14.49 -5.71
C ASP A 11 -14.80 -15.28 -6.19
N THR A 12 -13.85 -15.52 -5.30
CA THR A 12 -12.58 -16.20 -5.61
C THR A 12 -12.12 -17.01 -4.40
N ASP A 13 -11.14 -17.90 -4.58
CA ASP A 13 -10.49 -18.64 -3.49
C ASP A 13 -9.36 -17.83 -2.82
N LEU A 14 -9.21 -16.55 -3.16
CA LEU A 14 -8.17 -15.70 -2.60
C LEU A 14 -8.58 -15.13 -1.25
N ILE A 15 -7.76 -15.36 -0.24
CA ILE A 15 -7.91 -14.79 1.10
C ILE A 15 -6.67 -13.92 1.37
N PRO A 16 -6.66 -12.66 0.89
CA PRO A 16 -5.52 -11.78 1.10
C PRO A 16 -5.43 -11.37 2.57
N GLN A 17 -4.23 -11.41 3.11
CA GLN A 17 -3.94 -10.80 4.39
C GLN A 17 -3.41 -9.37 4.14
N VAL A 18 -4.14 -8.39 4.62
CA VAL A 18 -3.77 -6.97 4.47
C VAL A 18 -3.63 -6.35 5.85
N TYR A 19 -2.44 -5.87 6.15
CA TYR A 19 -2.12 -5.18 7.40
C TYR A 19 -1.90 -3.70 7.11
N SER A 20 -2.65 -2.84 7.78
CA SER A 20 -2.38 -1.41 7.79
C SER A 20 -1.48 -1.06 8.96
N LEU A 21 -0.29 -0.56 8.67
CA LEU A 21 0.67 -0.13 9.69
C LEU A 21 0.27 1.20 10.36
N SER A 22 -0.80 1.84 9.87
CA SER A 22 -1.32 3.11 10.39
C SER A 22 -2.50 2.93 11.35
N THR A 23 -2.96 1.72 11.65
CA THR A 23 -4.18 1.49 12.43
C THR A 23 -3.94 1.19 13.90
N ASN A 24 -2.77 0.72 14.28
CA ASN A 24 -2.43 0.47 15.68
C ASN A 24 -1.81 1.74 16.29
N ILE A 25 -2.67 2.56 16.90
CA ILE A 25 -2.27 3.87 17.43
C ILE A 25 -1.31 3.72 18.61
N GLU A 26 -1.49 2.68 19.43
CA GLU A 26 -0.63 2.42 20.58
C GLU A 26 0.81 2.13 20.13
N VAL A 27 0.96 1.32 19.09
CA VAL A 27 2.30 1.00 18.53
C VAL A 27 2.93 2.23 17.90
N ILE A 28 2.17 3.01 17.12
CA ILE A 28 2.68 4.24 16.49
C ILE A 28 3.13 5.25 17.53
N THR A 29 2.32 5.49 18.55
CA THR A 29 2.65 6.46 19.61
C THR A 29 3.82 6.00 20.46
N THR A 30 3.91 4.71 20.79
CA THR A 30 5.05 4.14 21.52
C THR A 30 6.34 4.28 20.72
N ILE A 31 6.36 3.88 19.47
CA ILE A 31 7.56 3.99 18.62
C ILE A 31 7.94 5.46 18.42
N GLY A 32 6.94 6.32 18.14
CA GLY A 32 7.18 7.75 17.94
C GLY A 32 7.75 8.45 19.18
N ASN A 33 7.36 8.02 20.37
CA ASN A 33 7.79 8.60 21.64
C ASN A 33 9.13 8.03 22.14
N ASP A 34 9.30 6.71 22.06
CA ASP A 34 10.42 6.01 22.67
C ASP A 34 11.61 5.81 21.71
N ILE A 35 11.39 5.92 20.39
CA ILE A 35 12.40 5.76 19.35
C ILE A 35 12.47 7.04 18.51
N CYS A 36 11.64 7.13 17.47
CA CYS A 36 11.42 8.34 16.65
C CYS A 36 10.22 8.14 15.71
N PHE A 37 9.64 9.25 15.25
CA PHE A 37 8.49 9.22 14.34
C PHE A 37 8.84 8.63 12.97
N GLU A 38 10.06 8.81 12.53
CA GLU A 38 10.55 8.31 11.25
C GLU A 38 10.59 6.77 11.19
N ASP A 39 10.64 6.10 12.32
CA ASP A 39 10.73 4.63 12.42
C ASP A 39 9.38 3.94 12.67
N ILE A 40 8.27 4.68 12.76
CA ILE A 40 6.95 4.11 13.11
C ILE A 40 6.52 2.95 12.19
N PHE A 41 6.88 2.96 10.93
CA PHE A 41 6.55 1.91 9.97
C PHE A 41 7.65 0.86 9.86
N VAL A 42 8.90 1.27 9.75
CA VAL A 42 10.03 0.32 9.62
C VAL A 42 10.15 -0.57 10.85
N HIS A 43 9.88 -0.05 12.04
CA HIS A 43 9.89 -0.85 13.26
C HIS A 43 8.85 -1.97 13.21
N GLN A 44 7.63 -1.68 12.78
CA GLN A 44 6.57 -2.69 12.62
C GLN A 44 6.93 -3.72 11.54
N LEU A 45 7.49 -3.30 10.41
CA LEU A 45 7.91 -4.20 9.34
C LEU A 45 8.92 -5.24 9.80
N LYS A 46 9.87 -4.88 10.67
CA LYS A 46 10.88 -5.82 11.21
C LYS A 46 10.28 -7.04 11.92
N PHE A 47 9.09 -6.90 12.48
CA PHE A 47 8.41 -7.96 13.22
C PHE A 47 7.30 -8.65 12.42
N LEU A 48 6.66 -7.95 11.50
CA LEU A 48 5.46 -8.43 10.81
C LEU A 48 5.74 -8.97 9.41
N ALA A 49 6.74 -8.42 8.72
CA ALA A 49 6.94 -8.70 7.31
C ALA A 49 7.68 -10.02 7.06
N SER A 50 7.28 -10.70 6.01
CA SER A 50 7.86 -11.94 5.48
C SER A 50 8.37 -11.72 4.06
N LYS A 51 9.33 -12.54 3.60
CA LYS A 51 10.00 -12.40 2.29
C LYS A 51 9.09 -12.39 1.05
N LYS A 52 7.85 -12.84 1.17
CA LYS A 52 6.89 -12.88 0.05
C LYS A 52 5.87 -11.74 0.09
N ASP A 53 5.96 -10.90 1.11
CA ASP A 53 5.02 -9.79 1.27
C ASP A 53 5.34 -8.65 0.31
N THR A 54 4.34 -7.84 0.08
CA THR A 54 4.45 -6.61 -0.71
C THR A 54 4.14 -5.43 0.20
N LEU A 55 5.07 -4.49 0.27
CA LEU A 55 4.81 -3.20 0.92
C LEU A 55 4.12 -2.28 -0.09
N VAL A 56 2.99 -1.72 0.31
CA VAL A 56 2.34 -0.63 -0.44
C VAL A 56 2.53 0.66 0.35
N THR A 57 3.14 1.65 -0.27
CA THR A 57 3.29 2.99 0.30
C THR A 57 2.40 3.97 -0.43
N ILE A 58 1.77 4.88 0.31
CA ILE A 58 0.92 5.94 -0.21
C ILE A 58 1.42 7.25 0.38
N SER A 59 2.05 8.06 -0.45
CA SER A 59 2.62 9.35 -0.06
C SER A 59 2.60 10.31 -1.23
N SER A 60 1.81 11.37 -1.15
CA SER A 60 1.70 12.34 -2.24
C SER A 60 3.04 12.94 -2.62
N SER A 61 3.85 13.39 -1.66
CA SER A 61 5.20 13.89 -1.93
C SER A 61 6.20 12.80 -2.26
N GLY A 62 5.95 11.56 -1.83
CA GLY A 62 6.90 10.46 -1.93
C GLY A 62 8.19 10.63 -1.11
N ASP A 63 8.25 11.64 -0.22
CA ASP A 63 9.49 12.02 0.46
C ASP A 63 9.38 12.10 1.99
N SER A 64 8.26 11.67 2.56
CA SER A 64 8.10 11.56 4.01
C SER A 64 9.07 10.53 4.58
N GLU A 65 9.88 10.92 5.56
CA GLU A 65 11.01 10.11 6.06
C GLU A 65 10.57 8.73 6.57
N ASN A 66 9.45 8.65 7.27
CA ASN A 66 8.90 7.38 7.75
C ASN A 66 8.52 6.42 6.61
N ILE A 67 8.00 6.95 5.50
CA ILE A 67 7.67 6.18 4.29
C ILE A 67 8.96 5.74 3.58
N VAL A 68 9.92 6.65 3.43
CA VAL A 68 11.20 6.36 2.78
C VAL A 68 11.96 5.27 3.51
N ARG A 69 12.11 5.37 4.84
CA ARG A 69 12.77 4.33 5.66
C ARG A 69 12.07 2.97 5.55
N ALA A 70 10.74 2.95 5.53
CA ALA A 70 9.99 1.71 5.34
C ALA A 70 10.24 1.09 3.96
N ALA A 71 10.25 1.91 2.91
CA ALA A 71 10.51 1.45 1.54
C ALA A 71 11.95 0.96 1.35
N GLU A 72 12.94 1.66 1.92
CA GLU A 72 14.35 1.23 1.93
C GLU A 72 14.53 -0.10 2.64
N TRP A 73 13.95 -0.23 3.83
CA TRP A 73 14.01 -1.48 4.58
C TRP A 73 13.39 -2.64 3.79
N ALA A 74 12.22 -2.43 3.22
CA ALA A 74 11.52 -3.45 2.42
C ALA A 74 12.37 -3.88 1.22
N LYS A 75 12.92 -2.95 0.46
CA LYS A 75 13.82 -3.21 -0.67
C LYS A 75 15.05 -4.00 -0.25
N ASN A 76 15.70 -3.61 0.85
CA ASN A 76 16.91 -4.27 1.37
C ASN A 76 16.63 -5.69 1.90
N ASN A 77 15.37 -5.98 2.27
CA ASN A 77 14.94 -7.30 2.71
C ASN A 77 14.23 -8.12 1.61
N ASN A 78 14.35 -7.71 0.34
CA ASN A 78 13.79 -8.37 -0.84
C ASN A 78 12.26 -8.49 -0.84
N LEU A 79 11.56 -7.52 -0.23
CA LEU A 79 10.14 -7.35 -0.42
C LEU A 79 9.88 -6.54 -1.70
N SER A 80 8.77 -6.84 -2.37
CA SER A 80 8.26 -5.98 -3.43
C SER A 80 7.72 -4.68 -2.82
N VAL A 81 8.02 -3.55 -3.44
CA VAL A 81 7.51 -2.24 -3.02
C VAL A 81 6.65 -1.66 -4.15
N ILE A 82 5.41 -1.32 -3.84
CA ILE A 82 4.52 -0.57 -4.72
C ILE A 82 4.32 0.79 -4.06
N SER A 83 4.71 1.87 -4.76
CA SER A 83 4.52 3.23 -4.25
C SER A 83 3.45 3.96 -5.06
N LEU A 84 2.58 4.67 -4.37
CA LEU A 84 1.65 5.63 -4.93
C LEU A 84 2.19 7.02 -4.61
N THR A 85 2.55 7.79 -5.64
CA THR A 85 3.22 9.09 -5.50
C THR A 85 2.58 10.17 -6.37
N GLY A 86 2.85 11.41 -6.04
CA GLY A 86 2.49 12.60 -6.84
C GLY A 86 3.67 13.57 -6.91
N PHE A 87 3.43 14.81 -7.21
CA PHE A 87 4.44 15.86 -7.40
C PHE A 87 5.59 15.38 -8.31
N ASP A 88 6.81 15.32 -7.79
CA ASP A 88 7.99 14.80 -8.48
C ASP A 88 8.29 13.31 -8.17
N GLY A 89 7.46 12.68 -7.33
CA GLY A 89 7.59 11.28 -6.94
C GLY A 89 8.48 11.03 -5.72
N GLY A 90 9.33 11.97 -5.38
CA GLY A 90 10.25 11.89 -4.24
C GLY A 90 11.16 10.65 -4.24
N ARG A 91 11.76 10.36 -3.09
CA ARG A 91 12.63 9.20 -2.90
C ARG A 91 11.88 7.87 -3.02
N SER A 92 10.60 7.84 -2.62
CA SER A 92 9.80 6.61 -2.65
C SER A 92 9.62 6.06 -4.06
N ALA A 93 9.49 6.92 -5.08
CA ALA A 93 9.38 6.50 -6.47
C ALA A 93 10.60 5.67 -6.93
N ASN A 94 11.81 6.07 -6.50
CA ASN A 94 13.08 5.41 -6.86
C ASN A 94 13.33 4.11 -6.07
N LEU A 95 12.67 3.95 -4.95
CA LEU A 95 12.77 2.75 -4.11
C LEU A 95 11.79 1.65 -4.55
N ALA A 96 10.72 2.04 -5.22
CA ALA A 96 9.63 1.15 -5.60
C ALA A 96 10.02 0.18 -6.72
N SER A 97 9.53 -1.05 -6.63
CA SER A 97 9.52 -2.02 -7.74
C SER A 97 8.51 -1.60 -8.83
N VAL A 98 7.40 -0.97 -8.38
CA VAL A 98 6.36 -0.38 -9.23
C VAL A 98 5.96 0.95 -8.60
N ASN A 99 6.02 2.03 -9.36
CA ASN A 99 5.53 3.34 -8.94
C ASN A 99 4.28 3.73 -9.73
N LEU A 100 3.17 3.93 -9.03
CA LEU A 100 1.93 4.48 -9.58
C LEU A 100 1.94 5.99 -9.34
N HIS A 101 2.47 6.71 -10.32
CA HIS A 101 2.67 8.15 -10.21
C HIS A 101 1.50 8.95 -10.78
N VAL A 102 1.01 9.89 -9.99
CA VAL A 102 0.01 10.88 -10.41
C VAL A 102 0.74 12.17 -10.74
N SER A 103 0.84 12.50 -12.02
CA SER A 103 1.51 13.72 -12.49
C SER A 103 0.64 14.95 -12.22
N ALA A 104 0.66 15.41 -10.99
CA ALA A 104 -0.03 16.61 -10.51
C ALA A 104 0.76 17.21 -9.35
N ASP A 105 0.53 18.49 -9.09
CA ASP A 105 1.16 19.29 -8.03
C ASP A 105 0.11 19.84 -7.02
N ASN A 106 -0.98 19.11 -6.87
CA ASN A 106 -2.07 19.43 -5.94
C ASN A 106 -2.43 18.19 -5.10
N TYR A 107 -2.35 18.32 -3.79
CA TYR A 107 -2.63 17.23 -2.84
C TYR A 107 -4.00 16.60 -3.05
N GLY A 108 -5.06 17.40 -3.20
CA GLY A 108 -6.42 16.87 -3.35
C GLY A 108 -6.58 16.01 -4.59
N LEU A 109 -6.04 16.45 -5.74
CA LEU A 109 -6.06 15.67 -6.99
C LEU A 109 -5.26 14.37 -6.86
N ILE A 110 -4.08 14.45 -6.23
CA ILE A 110 -3.22 13.28 -6.03
C ILE A 110 -3.90 12.26 -5.13
N GLU A 111 -4.45 12.69 -3.99
CA GLU A 111 -5.07 11.81 -3.00
C GLU A 111 -6.35 11.16 -3.53
N ASP A 112 -7.18 11.90 -4.27
CA ASP A 112 -8.37 11.36 -4.96
C ASP A 112 -7.99 10.30 -6.01
N ALA A 113 -6.93 10.58 -6.79
CA ALA A 113 -6.39 9.63 -7.75
C ALA A 113 -5.81 8.38 -7.05
N HIS A 114 -5.08 8.52 -5.95
CA HIS A 114 -4.58 7.41 -5.15
C HIS A 114 -5.73 6.55 -4.61
N GLN A 115 -6.81 7.16 -4.12
CA GLN A 115 -8.00 6.43 -3.69
C GLN A 115 -8.60 5.61 -4.84
N SER A 116 -8.71 6.20 -6.03
CA SER A 116 -9.21 5.53 -7.23
C SER A 116 -8.29 4.36 -7.65
N LEU A 117 -6.97 4.55 -7.60
CA LEU A 117 -5.99 3.49 -7.89
C LEU A 117 -6.09 2.32 -6.92
N MET A 118 -6.32 2.58 -5.62
CA MET A 118 -6.54 1.50 -4.64
C MET A 118 -7.79 0.68 -4.96
N HIS A 119 -8.88 1.33 -5.36
CA HIS A 119 -10.09 0.63 -5.81
C HIS A 119 -9.82 -0.20 -7.07
N LEU A 120 -9.12 0.35 -8.06
CA LEU A 120 -8.75 -0.36 -9.28
C LEU A 120 -7.90 -1.60 -9.00
N MET A 121 -6.90 -1.49 -8.12
CA MET A 121 -6.08 -2.63 -7.72
C MET A 121 -6.92 -3.74 -7.07
N GLY A 122 -7.80 -3.37 -6.14
CA GLY A 122 -8.71 -4.33 -5.50
C GLY A 122 -9.64 -5.02 -6.50
N GLN A 123 -10.24 -4.27 -7.42
CA GLN A 123 -11.10 -4.80 -8.48
C GLN A 123 -10.33 -5.68 -9.46
N TYR A 124 -9.13 -5.27 -9.85
CA TYR A 124 -8.28 -6.05 -10.76
C TYR A 124 -7.92 -7.41 -10.17
N LEU A 125 -7.50 -7.45 -8.92
CA LEU A 125 -7.18 -8.71 -8.24
C LEU A 125 -8.39 -9.64 -8.19
N ARG A 126 -9.56 -9.10 -7.87
CA ARG A 126 -10.82 -9.85 -7.84
C ARG A 126 -11.16 -10.39 -9.23
N GLN A 127 -11.22 -9.54 -10.25
CA GLN A 127 -11.60 -9.92 -11.61
C GLN A 127 -10.62 -10.92 -12.25
N LYS A 128 -9.32 -10.74 -12.02
CA LYS A 128 -8.27 -11.64 -12.52
C LYS A 128 -8.47 -13.09 -12.03
N SER A 129 -9.05 -13.25 -10.86
CA SER A 129 -9.26 -14.55 -10.22
C SER A 129 -10.67 -15.11 -10.36
N MET A 130 -11.59 -14.34 -11.00
CA MET A 130 -12.96 -14.77 -11.26
C MET A 130 -13.10 -15.51 -12.59
N SER A 131 -14.10 -16.39 -12.68
CA SER A 131 -14.52 -16.95 -13.97
C SER A 131 -15.19 -15.88 -14.84
N LYS A 132 -15.13 -16.06 -16.18
CA LYS A 132 -15.79 -15.13 -17.11
C LYS A 132 -17.31 -15.09 -16.91
N GLU A 133 -17.90 -16.20 -16.51
CA GLU A 133 -19.32 -16.32 -16.19
C GLU A 133 -19.69 -15.49 -14.97
N THR A 134 -18.90 -15.59 -13.92
CA THR A 134 -19.10 -14.82 -12.68
C THR A 134 -18.94 -13.31 -12.93
N ILE A 135 -17.96 -12.90 -13.73
CA ILE A 135 -17.75 -11.47 -14.08
C ILE A 135 -19.00 -10.87 -14.72
N LYS A 136 -19.65 -11.60 -15.64
CA LYS A 136 -20.87 -11.12 -16.34
C LYS A 136 -22.07 -10.90 -15.41
N LEU A 137 -22.10 -11.56 -14.26
CA LEU A 137 -23.22 -11.51 -13.30
C LEU A 137 -23.00 -10.45 -12.20
N ARG A 138 -21.82 -9.83 -12.14
CA ARG A 138 -21.47 -8.86 -11.08
C ARG A 138 -21.50 -7.43 -11.58
N LYS A 139 -21.84 -6.52 -10.67
CA LYS A 139 -21.60 -5.07 -10.82
C LYS A 139 -20.28 -4.72 -10.13
N PHE A 140 -19.54 -3.84 -10.74
CA PHE A 140 -18.23 -3.37 -10.26
C PHE A 140 -18.26 -1.87 -10.01
#